data_84cee65db2a5dad8cf2b309a292aeb28
#
_entry.id   84cee65db2a5dad8cf2b309a292aeb28
#
_cell.length_a   1.000
_cell.length_b   1.000
_cell.length_c   1.000
_cell.angle_alpha   90.00
_cell.angle_beta   90.00
_cell.angle_gamma   90.00
#
_symmetry.space_group_name_H-M   'P 1'
#
loop_
_entity.id
_entity.type
_entity.pdbx_description
1 polymer ?
#
loop_
_entity_poly.entity_id
_entity_poly.type
_entity_poly.pdbx_seq_one_letter_code
_entity_poly.pdbx_strand_id
1 'polypeptide(L)'
;MLNNKDKIFTNLYGLEPYDLKAAYARGDWDSTKVLMAKGPDWIIDEIKNSQLRGRGGAGFPTGLKWSFMPRDPNKNNYLVVNADESEPGTCKDRDMIRNDPQKLIEGCLLASYAMQAHICYIYIRGEYYNESVVLEKAIAEAYDAGLIGKNACGSGWDLDIYVHRGAGAYTVSYTHLRAHETL
;
A
#
# COMPACT_ATOMS: atom_id res chain seq x y z
N MET A 1 -5.37 26.34 -3.02
CA MET A 1 -5.33 24.91 -3.41
C MET A 1 -3.86 24.56 -3.63
N LEU A 2 -3.38 23.41 -3.17
CA LEU A 2 -2.00 22.97 -3.39
C LEU A 2 -1.74 22.78 -4.89
N ASN A 3 -0.52 23.12 -5.36
CA ASN A 3 -0.10 22.79 -6.71
C ASN A 3 -0.02 21.26 -6.87
N ASN A 4 -0.25 20.75 -8.08
CA ASN A 4 -0.21 19.29 -8.33
C ASN A 4 1.13 18.66 -7.94
N LYS A 5 2.24 19.37 -8.12
CA LYS A 5 3.58 18.92 -7.70
C LYS A 5 3.76 18.74 -6.20
N ASP A 6 2.89 19.36 -5.40
CA ASP A 6 2.93 19.33 -3.92
C ASP A 6 1.89 18.34 -3.34
N LYS A 7 1.14 17.64 -4.20
CA LYS A 7 0.15 16.64 -3.82
C LYS A 7 0.76 15.25 -3.83
N ILE A 8 0.53 14.48 -2.77
CA ILE A 8 0.87 13.07 -2.72
C ILE A 8 -0.14 12.25 -3.55
N PHE A 9 -1.43 12.53 -3.34
CA PHE A 9 -2.50 11.92 -4.12
C PHE A 9 -2.99 12.91 -5.18
N THR A 10 -2.77 12.58 -6.43
CA THR A 10 -3.04 13.49 -7.56
C THR A 10 -4.47 13.43 -8.04
N ASN A 11 -5.21 12.35 -7.75
CA ASN A 11 -6.59 12.14 -8.18
C ASN A 11 -7.60 11.95 -7.05
N LEU A 12 -7.32 12.37 -5.82
CA LEU A 12 -8.17 12.12 -4.65
C LEU A 12 -9.63 12.59 -4.82
N TYR A 13 -9.86 13.60 -5.66
CA TYR A 13 -11.20 14.12 -5.95
C TYR A 13 -11.91 13.43 -7.12
N GLY A 14 -11.28 12.42 -7.74
CA GLY A 14 -11.88 11.67 -8.85
C GLY A 14 -12.14 12.51 -10.09
N LEU A 15 -11.32 13.54 -10.35
CA LEU A 15 -11.46 14.41 -11.51
C LEU A 15 -10.95 13.76 -12.80
N GLU A 16 -10.07 12.77 -12.65
CA GLU A 16 -9.48 12.00 -13.75
C GLU A 16 -9.83 10.52 -13.60
N PRO A 17 -9.76 9.72 -14.68
CA PRO A 17 -9.89 8.27 -14.59
C PRO A 17 -8.86 7.67 -13.63
N TYR A 18 -9.22 6.53 -13.02
CA TYR A 18 -8.36 5.82 -12.07
C TYR A 18 -7.55 4.69 -12.72
N ASP A 19 -7.70 4.45 -14.02
CA ASP A 19 -7.00 3.40 -14.75
C ASP A 19 -5.47 3.67 -14.85
N LEU A 20 -4.72 2.64 -15.23
CA LEU A 20 -3.26 2.72 -15.32
C LEU A 20 -2.77 3.77 -16.30
N LYS A 21 -3.49 3.98 -17.42
CA LYS A 21 -3.11 4.99 -18.40
C LYS A 21 -3.18 6.40 -17.83
N ALA A 22 -4.24 6.69 -17.08
CA ALA A 22 -4.39 7.99 -16.41
C ALA A 22 -3.38 8.14 -15.24
N ALA A 23 -3.07 7.05 -14.54
CA ALA A 23 -2.03 7.02 -13.52
C ALA A 23 -0.67 7.41 -14.08
N TYR A 24 -0.23 6.83 -15.20
CA TYR A 24 0.99 7.25 -15.90
C TYR A 24 0.97 8.72 -16.31
N ALA A 25 -0.17 9.21 -16.82
CA ALA A 25 -0.28 10.63 -17.19
C ALA A 25 -0.11 11.58 -15.99
N ARG A 26 -0.37 11.10 -14.78
CA ARG A 26 -0.15 11.84 -13.53
C ARG A 26 1.25 11.65 -12.95
N GLY A 27 2.09 10.80 -13.54
CA GLY A 27 3.46 10.52 -13.11
C GLY A 27 3.60 9.36 -12.12
N ASP A 28 2.55 8.55 -11.94
CA ASP A 28 2.65 7.32 -11.15
C ASP A 28 3.55 6.32 -11.89
N TRP A 29 4.32 5.55 -11.16
CA TRP A 29 5.26 4.55 -11.65
C TRP A 29 6.52 5.09 -12.37
N ASP A 30 6.60 6.38 -12.69
CA ASP A 30 7.70 6.97 -13.45
C ASP A 30 9.08 6.77 -12.81
N SER A 31 9.14 6.89 -11.48
CA SER A 31 10.38 6.79 -10.72
C SER A 31 10.62 5.44 -10.04
N THR A 32 9.64 4.56 -10.03
CA THR A 32 9.64 3.32 -9.22
C THR A 32 10.86 2.45 -9.46
N LYS A 33 11.20 2.18 -10.73
CA LYS A 33 12.39 1.41 -11.09
C LYS A 33 13.68 2.06 -10.58
N VAL A 34 13.78 3.38 -10.71
CA VAL A 34 14.97 4.14 -10.25
C VAL A 34 15.08 4.12 -8.74
N LEU A 35 13.94 4.21 -8.03
CA LEU A 35 13.90 4.12 -6.57
C LEU A 35 14.30 2.73 -6.08
N MET A 36 13.82 1.67 -6.72
CA MET A 36 14.21 0.30 -6.40
C MET A 36 15.70 0.04 -6.64
N ALA A 37 16.27 0.62 -7.70
CA ALA A 37 17.70 0.48 -8.00
C ALA A 37 18.62 1.09 -6.91
N LYS A 38 18.12 1.99 -6.07
CA LYS A 38 18.87 2.53 -4.93
C LYS A 38 18.96 1.56 -3.75
N GLY A 39 18.15 0.52 -3.74
CA GLY A 39 18.15 -0.54 -2.75
C GLY A 39 17.20 -0.34 -1.57
N PRO A 40 16.91 -1.43 -0.85
CA PRO A 40 15.89 -1.44 0.22
C PRO A 40 16.28 -0.56 1.41
N ASP A 41 17.56 -0.50 1.78
CA ASP A 41 18.01 0.33 2.89
C ASP A 41 17.84 1.81 2.61
N TRP A 42 18.15 2.22 1.38
CA TRP A 42 17.94 3.60 0.97
C TRP A 42 16.47 4.00 1.07
N ILE A 43 15.53 3.13 0.64
CA ILE A 43 14.10 3.42 0.75
C ILE A 43 13.69 3.58 2.22
N ILE A 44 14.17 2.69 3.11
CA ILE A 44 13.88 2.78 4.55
C ILE A 44 14.40 4.10 5.12
N ASP A 45 15.61 4.52 4.74
CA ASP A 45 16.21 5.75 5.24
C ASP A 45 15.49 7.00 4.70
N GLU A 46 15.04 6.99 3.43
CA GLU A 46 14.19 8.06 2.89
C GLU A 46 12.87 8.18 3.66
N ILE A 47 12.22 7.05 3.98
CA ILE A 47 11.00 7.06 4.78
C ILE A 47 11.26 7.54 6.22
N LYS A 48 12.44 7.24 6.82
CA LYS A 48 12.83 7.83 8.11
C LYS A 48 13.03 9.35 8.00
N ASN A 49 13.75 9.78 6.98
CA ASN A 49 14.05 11.20 6.73
C ASN A 49 12.78 12.02 6.45
N SER A 50 11.80 11.43 5.77
CA SER A 50 10.50 12.06 5.51
C SER A 50 9.66 12.27 6.78
N GLN A 51 10.02 11.64 7.89
CA GLN A 51 9.27 11.64 9.15
C GLN A 51 7.82 11.13 9.01
N LEU A 52 7.55 10.33 7.98
CA LEU A 52 6.24 9.71 7.77
C LEU A 52 5.82 8.90 9.00
N ARG A 53 4.61 9.14 9.46
CA ARG A 53 4.01 8.44 10.61
C ARG A 53 2.80 7.62 10.19
N GLY A 54 2.56 6.53 10.92
CA GLY A 54 1.36 5.72 10.76
C GLY A 54 0.08 6.54 10.93
N ARG A 55 -0.94 6.21 10.15
CA ARG A 55 -2.24 6.90 10.14
C ARG A 55 -3.35 6.10 10.83
N GLY A 56 -3.00 5.03 11.50
CA GLY A 56 -3.95 4.18 12.26
C GLY A 56 -4.18 4.63 13.72
N GLY A 57 -3.77 5.86 14.10
CA GLY A 57 -3.98 6.43 15.43
C GLY A 57 -2.72 6.56 16.28
N ALA A 58 -1.86 5.54 16.34
CA ALA A 58 -0.66 5.55 17.19
C ALA A 58 0.46 6.49 16.70
N GLY A 59 0.47 6.88 15.43
CA GLY A 59 1.45 7.80 14.88
C GLY A 59 2.89 7.31 14.94
N PHE A 60 3.13 6.00 14.95
CA PHE A 60 4.47 5.44 15.03
C PHE A 60 5.29 5.78 13.77
N PRO A 61 6.60 6.11 13.87
CA PRO A 61 7.43 6.42 12.72
C PRO A 61 7.54 5.24 11.75
N THR A 62 7.07 5.42 10.52
CA THR A 62 6.93 4.33 9.55
C THR A 62 8.28 3.72 9.16
N GLY A 63 9.27 4.55 8.83
CA GLY A 63 10.60 4.06 8.45
C GLY A 63 11.32 3.32 9.58
N LEU A 64 11.11 3.73 10.82
CA LEU A 64 11.63 3.00 11.98
C LEU A 64 10.95 1.64 12.11
N LYS A 65 9.64 1.56 11.92
CA LYS A 65 8.90 0.29 11.94
C LYS A 65 9.41 -0.68 10.86
N TRP A 66 9.66 -0.19 9.65
CA TRP A 66 10.18 -1.00 8.57
C TRP A 66 11.58 -1.53 8.86
N SER A 67 12.43 -0.75 9.54
CA SER A 67 13.78 -1.20 9.89
C SER A 67 13.83 -2.31 10.95
N PHE A 68 12.72 -2.62 11.62
CA PHE A 68 12.64 -3.75 12.56
C PHE A 68 12.33 -5.08 11.87
N MET A 69 12.00 -5.07 10.59
CA MET A 69 11.69 -6.30 9.86
C MET A 69 12.92 -7.22 9.81
N PRO A 70 12.79 -8.49 10.22
CA PRO A 70 13.89 -9.43 10.18
C PRO A 70 14.27 -9.73 8.72
N ARG A 71 15.56 -9.81 8.45
CA ARG A 71 16.13 -10.17 7.15
C ARG A 71 16.73 -11.57 7.21
N ASP A 72 15.95 -12.52 7.71
CA ASP A 72 16.32 -13.92 7.75
C ASP A 72 15.93 -14.58 6.43
N PRO A 73 16.89 -15.07 5.61
CA PRO A 73 16.59 -15.68 4.31
C PRO A 73 15.78 -16.98 4.42
N ASN A 74 15.68 -17.56 5.61
CA ASN A 74 14.90 -18.76 5.86
C ASN A 74 13.46 -18.46 6.30
N LYS A 75 13.08 -17.19 6.38
CA LYS A 75 11.73 -16.76 6.80
C LYS A 75 11.09 -15.86 5.76
N ASN A 76 9.86 -16.17 5.43
CA ASN A 76 9.09 -15.32 4.54
C ASN A 76 8.56 -14.11 5.30
N ASN A 77 8.81 -12.93 4.77
CA ASN A 77 8.14 -11.71 5.19
C ASN A 77 6.88 -11.48 4.35
N TYR A 78 5.87 -10.93 4.97
CA TYR A 78 4.61 -10.57 4.32
C TYR A 78 4.31 -9.09 4.59
N LEU A 79 3.86 -8.37 3.57
CA LEU A 79 3.26 -7.06 3.77
C LEU A 79 1.74 -7.25 3.95
N VAL A 80 1.20 -6.71 5.01
CA VAL A 80 -0.26 -6.62 5.20
C VAL A 80 -0.66 -5.17 5.27
N VAL A 81 -1.42 -4.74 4.26
CA VAL A 81 -2.00 -3.40 4.20
C VAL A 81 -3.36 -3.43 4.88
N ASN A 82 -3.52 -2.68 5.94
CA ASN A 82 -4.79 -2.51 6.60
C ASN A 82 -5.61 -1.44 5.86
N ALA A 83 -6.60 -1.90 5.08
CA ALA A 83 -7.62 -1.08 4.42
C ALA A 83 -9.02 -1.34 5.01
N ASP A 84 -9.07 -1.80 6.27
CA ASP A 84 -10.31 -1.96 7.02
C ASP A 84 -10.70 -0.64 7.71
N GLU A 85 -11.23 0.29 6.91
CA GLU A 85 -11.68 1.59 7.37
C GLU A 85 -13.09 1.49 7.93
N SER A 86 -13.19 1.03 9.17
CA SER A 86 -14.47 0.74 9.82
C SER A 86 -14.90 1.78 10.85
N GLU A 87 -14.00 2.70 11.25
CA GLU A 87 -14.32 3.73 12.22
C GLU A 87 -15.35 4.72 11.66
N PRO A 88 -16.48 4.97 12.35
CA PRO A 88 -17.50 5.91 11.89
C PRO A 88 -16.93 7.30 11.60
N GLY A 89 -17.33 7.87 10.47
CA GLY A 89 -16.86 9.20 10.04
C GLY A 89 -15.50 9.21 9.33
N THR A 90 -14.82 8.07 9.20
CA THR A 90 -13.56 7.95 8.46
C THR A 90 -13.82 7.60 7.00
N CYS A 91 -13.20 8.32 6.06
CA CYS A 91 -13.39 8.12 4.62
C CYS A 91 -12.11 8.36 3.79
N LYS A 92 -10.93 8.28 4.40
CA LYS A 92 -9.65 8.55 3.72
C LYS A 92 -9.19 7.38 2.82
N ASP A 93 -9.27 6.14 3.29
CA ASP A 93 -8.78 4.97 2.55
C ASP A 93 -9.72 4.64 1.38
N ARG A 94 -11.02 4.77 1.60
CA ARG A 94 -12.04 4.59 0.59
C ARG A 94 -11.84 5.50 -0.62
N ASP A 95 -11.59 6.78 -0.38
CA ASP A 95 -11.41 7.75 -1.46
C ASP A 95 -10.11 7.50 -2.23
N MET A 96 -9.04 7.10 -1.54
CA MET A 96 -7.78 6.72 -2.17
C MET A 96 -7.96 5.50 -3.08
N ILE A 97 -8.61 4.44 -2.59
CA ILE A 97 -8.83 3.22 -3.37
C ILE A 97 -9.71 3.49 -4.60
N ARG A 98 -10.74 4.33 -4.46
CA ARG A 98 -11.64 4.67 -5.57
C ARG A 98 -10.98 5.46 -6.67
N ASN A 99 -10.14 6.39 -6.31
CA ASN A 99 -9.71 7.45 -7.22
C ASN A 99 -8.24 7.35 -7.61
N ASP A 100 -7.42 6.67 -6.79
CA ASP A 100 -5.97 6.57 -7.02
C ASP A 100 -5.39 5.20 -6.60
N PRO A 101 -6.01 4.07 -7.06
CA PRO A 101 -5.61 2.72 -6.64
C PRO A 101 -4.19 2.37 -7.09
N GLN A 102 -3.72 2.90 -8.22
CA GLN A 102 -2.37 2.64 -8.74
C GLN A 102 -1.29 3.17 -7.80
N LYS A 103 -1.53 4.32 -7.15
CA LYS A 103 -0.63 4.87 -6.13
C LYS A 103 -0.49 3.94 -4.91
N LEU A 104 -1.58 3.30 -4.50
CA LEU A 104 -1.54 2.31 -3.43
C LEU A 104 -0.71 1.08 -3.84
N ILE A 105 -0.91 0.57 -5.06
CA ILE A 105 -0.19 -0.61 -5.57
C ILE A 105 1.31 -0.32 -5.71
N GLU A 106 1.67 0.84 -6.24
CA GLU A 106 3.05 1.31 -6.31
C GLU A 106 3.69 1.38 -4.91
N GLY A 107 2.95 1.92 -3.94
CA GLY A 107 3.37 1.95 -2.54
C GLY A 107 3.56 0.56 -1.93
N CYS A 108 2.70 -0.40 -2.29
CA CYS A 108 2.86 -1.81 -1.87
C CYS A 108 4.14 -2.42 -2.44
N LEU A 109 4.49 -2.15 -3.69
CA LEU A 109 5.73 -2.63 -4.29
C LEU A 109 6.97 -2.09 -3.57
N LEU A 110 7.04 -0.77 -3.38
CA LEU A 110 8.17 -0.13 -2.71
C LEU A 110 8.32 -0.57 -1.25
N ALA A 111 7.21 -0.69 -0.52
CA ALA A 111 7.20 -1.16 0.85
C ALA A 111 7.61 -2.64 0.97
N SER A 112 7.08 -3.49 0.08
CA SER A 112 7.43 -4.91 0.03
C SER A 112 8.90 -5.11 -0.27
N TYR A 113 9.45 -4.39 -1.25
CA TYR A 113 10.86 -4.43 -1.59
C TYR A 113 11.73 -3.97 -0.40
N ALA A 114 11.39 -2.86 0.23
CA ALA A 114 12.13 -2.34 1.39
C ALA A 114 12.16 -3.31 2.57
N MET A 115 11.05 -4.01 2.82
CA MET A 115 10.89 -4.97 3.92
C MET A 115 11.20 -6.41 3.53
N GLN A 116 11.66 -6.65 2.29
CA GLN A 116 12.00 -7.98 1.77
C GLN A 116 10.81 -8.96 1.83
N ALA A 117 9.63 -8.47 1.46
CA ALA A 117 8.40 -9.24 1.36
C ALA A 117 8.06 -9.52 -0.10
N HIS A 118 7.81 -10.77 -0.47
CA HIS A 118 7.43 -11.19 -1.82
C HIS A 118 5.91 -11.32 -1.99
N ILE A 119 5.16 -11.20 -0.90
CA ILE A 119 3.71 -11.32 -0.88
C ILE A 119 3.12 -10.15 -0.10
N CYS A 120 2.13 -9.51 -0.72
CA CYS A 120 1.36 -8.44 -0.11
C CYS A 120 -0.12 -8.83 -0.04
N TYR A 121 -0.72 -8.71 1.14
CA TYR A 121 -2.16 -8.80 1.33
C TYR A 121 -2.75 -7.43 1.62
N ILE A 122 -3.75 -7.03 0.84
CA ILE A 122 -4.54 -5.83 1.13
C ILE A 122 -5.84 -6.29 1.77
N TYR A 123 -5.94 -6.11 3.10
CA TYR A 123 -7.16 -6.44 3.84
C TYR A 123 -8.11 -5.26 3.77
N ILE A 124 -9.18 -5.40 2.98
CA ILE A 124 -10.18 -4.36 2.75
C ILE A 124 -11.48 -4.67 3.50
N ARG A 125 -12.12 -3.62 3.99
CA ARG A 125 -13.43 -3.72 4.66
C ARG A 125 -14.45 -4.46 3.81
N GLY A 126 -15.18 -5.39 4.41
CA GLY A 126 -16.14 -6.25 3.70
C GLY A 126 -17.23 -5.48 2.96
N GLU A 127 -17.68 -4.34 3.50
CA GLU A 127 -18.69 -3.46 2.92
C GLU A 127 -18.18 -2.65 1.73
N TYR A 128 -16.86 -2.59 1.52
CA TYR A 128 -16.23 -1.87 0.40
C TYR A 128 -16.15 -2.74 -0.86
N TYR A 129 -17.30 -3.29 -1.27
CA TYR A 129 -17.38 -4.17 -2.44
C TYR A 129 -16.92 -3.46 -3.73
N ASN A 130 -17.44 -2.27 -4.00
CA ASN A 130 -17.09 -1.53 -5.21
C ASN A 130 -15.61 -1.14 -5.22
N GLU A 131 -15.08 -0.77 -4.07
CA GLU A 131 -13.67 -0.43 -3.89
C GLU A 131 -12.78 -1.67 -4.08
N SER A 132 -13.22 -2.85 -3.64
CA SER A 132 -12.48 -4.09 -3.89
C SER A 132 -12.41 -4.41 -5.39
N VAL A 133 -13.50 -4.23 -6.13
CA VAL A 133 -13.54 -4.43 -7.58
C VAL A 133 -12.60 -3.45 -8.30
N VAL A 134 -12.60 -2.17 -7.90
CA VAL A 134 -11.66 -1.17 -8.44
C VAL A 134 -10.22 -1.58 -8.19
N LEU A 135 -9.92 -2.03 -6.98
CA LEU A 135 -8.57 -2.43 -6.60
C LEU A 135 -8.11 -3.69 -7.33
N GLU A 136 -8.97 -4.71 -7.44
CA GLU A 136 -8.68 -5.94 -8.19
C GLU A 136 -8.41 -5.64 -9.67
N LYS A 137 -9.19 -4.75 -10.28
CA LYS A 137 -8.95 -4.30 -11.66
C LYS A 137 -7.62 -3.59 -11.79
N ALA A 138 -7.30 -2.68 -10.89
CA ALA A 138 -6.04 -1.95 -10.91
C ALA A 138 -4.82 -2.88 -10.70
N ILE A 139 -4.95 -3.90 -9.86
CA ILE A 139 -3.94 -4.96 -9.68
C ILE A 139 -3.76 -5.74 -10.97
N ALA A 140 -4.84 -6.15 -11.64
CA ALA A 140 -4.75 -6.85 -12.92
C ALA A 140 -4.03 -6.01 -13.99
N GLU A 141 -4.38 -4.72 -14.12
CA GLU A 141 -3.69 -3.78 -15.01
C GLU A 141 -2.17 -3.68 -14.69
N ALA A 142 -1.80 -3.67 -13.41
CA ALA A 142 -0.41 -3.61 -12.98
C ALA A 142 0.36 -4.93 -13.29
N TYR A 143 -0.29 -6.10 -13.18
CA TYR A 143 0.29 -7.37 -13.62
C TYR A 143 0.50 -7.40 -15.14
N ASP A 144 -0.50 -7.01 -15.90
CA ASP A 144 -0.45 -7.02 -17.38
C ASP A 144 0.65 -6.08 -17.90
N ALA A 145 0.90 -4.98 -17.19
CA ALA A 145 1.97 -4.04 -17.53
C ALA A 145 3.36 -4.43 -16.97
N GLY A 146 3.48 -5.55 -16.25
CA GLY A 146 4.74 -5.99 -15.65
C GLY A 146 5.25 -5.09 -14.52
N LEU A 147 4.36 -4.34 -13.90
CA LEU A 147 4.70 -3.46 -12.77
C LEU A 147 4.81 -4.24 -11.45
N ILE A 148 4.07 -5.33 -11.34
CA ILE A 148 4.12 -6.30 -10.24
C ILE A 148 4.19 -7.73 -10.81
N GLY A 149 4.23 -8.74 -9.97
CA GLY A 149 4.46 -10.12 -10.36
C GLY A 149 5.96 -10.43 -10.46
N LYS A 150 6.32 -11.26 -11.43
CA LYS A 150 7.74 -11.61 -11.67
C LYS A 150 8.49 -10.44 -12.25
N ASN A 151 9.69 -10.20 -11.71
CA ASN A 151 10.57 -9.12 -12.18
C ASN A 151 9.86 -7.75 -12.22
N ALA A 152 9.15 -7.42 -11.15
CA ALA A 152 8.35 -6.20 -11.02
C ALA A 152 9.12 -4.95 -11.45
N CYS A 153 8.54 -4.15 -12.34
CA CYS A 153 9.18 -2.97 -12.95
C CYS A 153 10.56 -3.25 -13.58
N GLY A 154 10.88 -4.49 -13.91
CA GLY A 154 12.22 -4.86 -14.42
C GLY A 154 13.34 -4.71 -13.38
N SER A 155 13.04 -4.84 -12.11
CA SER A 155 13.96 -4.66 -10.97
C SER A 155 14.65 -5.94 -10.53
N GLY A 156 14.22 -7.11 -11.02
CA GLY A 156 14.64 -8.42 -10.51
C GLY A 156 13.90 -8.86 -9.23
N TRP A 157 12.98 -8.05 -8.73
CA TRP A 157 12.17 -8.37 -7.56
C TRP A 157 10.82 -8.97 -7.96
N ASP A 158 10.40 -10.03 -7.27
CA ASP A 158 9.08 -10.64 -7.46
C ASP A 158 8.13 -10.19 -6.36
N LEU A 159 6.91 -9.79 -6.72
CA LEU A 159 5.87 -9.42 -5.77
C LEU A 159 4.50 -9.87 -6.25
N ASP A 160 3.80 -10.65 -5.43
CA ASP A 160 2.39 -10.96 -5.60
C ASP A 160 1.52 -10.15 -4.65
N ILE A 161 0.42 -9.61 -5.16
CA ILE A 161 -0.55 -8.80 -4.38
C ILE A 161 -1.91 -9.48 -4.41
N TYR A 162 -2.49 -9.68 -3.23
CA TYR A 162 -3.81 -10.28 -3.03
C TYR A 162 -4.74 -9.35 -2.28
N VAL A 163 -6.00 -9.26 -2.70
CA VAL A 163 -7.05 -8.57 -1.97
C VAL A 163 -7.78 -9.58 -1.09
N HIS A 164 -7.89 -9.28 0.20
CA HIS A 164 -8.68 -10.06 1.14
C HIS A 164 -9.82 -9.21 1.68
N ARG A 165 -11.05 -9.61 1.42
CA ARG A 165 -12.24 -8.91 1.92
C ARG A 165 -12.58 -9.38 3.32
N GLY A 166 -12.71 -8.43 4.23
CA GLY A 166 -13.17 -8.67 5.59
C GLY A 166 -14.63 -9.15 5.63
N ALA A 167 -15.02 -9.76 6.74
CA ALA A 167 -16.35 -10.30 6.96
C ALA A 167 -17.25 -9.38 7.84
N GLY A 168 -16.99 -8.07 7.86
CA GLY A 168 -17.80 -7.10 8.59
C GLY A 168 -17.52 -7.05 10.10
N ALA A 169 -16.34 -7.38 10.53
CA ALA A 169 -15.97 -7.46 11.94
C ALA A 169 -15.34 -6.16 12.47
N TYR A 170 -16.12 -5.08 12.58
CA TYR A 170 -15.68 -3.81 13.18
C TYR A 170 -15.09 -3.99 14.60
N THR A 171 -15.66 -4.87 15.38
CA THR A 171 -15.25 -5.13 16.77
C THR A 171 -14.04 -6.04 16.92
N VAL A 172 -13.48 -6.56 15.85
CA VAL A 172 -12.30 -7.45 15.90
C VAL A 172 -11.11 -6.78 16.55
N SER A 173 -10.90 -5.50 16.34
CA SER A 173 -9.83 -4.75 17.00
C SER A 173 -9.98 -4.74 18.51
N TYR A 174 -11.19 -4.65 19.02
CA TYR A 174 -11.46 -4.69 20.46
C TYR A 174 -11.34 -6.09 21.05
N THR A 175 -11.79 -7.09 20.36
CA THR A 175 -11.64 -8.50 20.80
C THR A 175 -10.18 -8.93 20.74
N HIS A 176 -9.44 -8.48 19.75
CA HIS A 176 -8.03 -8.75 19.62
C HIS A 176 -7.20 -8.06 20.69
N LEU A 177 -7.49 -6.79 20.97
CA LEU A 177 -6.86 -6.07 22.07
C LEU A 177 -7.14 -6.73 23.42
N ARG A 178 -8.37 -7.16 23.67
CA ARG A 178 -8.71 -7.91 24.89
C ARG A 178 -7.98 -9.23 25.01
N ALA A 179 -7.76 -9.92 23.93
CA ALA A 179 -6.99 -11.16 23.95
C ALA A 179 -5.53 -10.92 24.37
N HIS A 180 -4.97 -9.75 24.08
CA HIS A 180 -3.64 -9.36 24.54
C HIS A 180 -3.62 -8.84 25.97
N GLU A 181 -4.70 -8.29 26.46
CA GLU A 181 -4.82 -7.79 27.83
C GLU A 181 -5.06 -8.91 28.87
N THR A 182 -5.40 -10.10 28.41
CA THR A 182 -5.69 -11.24 29.28
C THR A 182 -4.55 -12.23 29.40
N LEU A 183 -3.39 -11.92 28.82
CA LEU A 183 -2.14 -12.66 28.97
C LEU A 183 -1.18 -11.91 29.88
#